data_1d85751359bd069da2e79799186eeff8
#
_entry.id   1d85751359bd069da2e79799186eeff8
#
_cell.length_a   1.000
_cell.length_b   1.000
_cell.length_c   1.000
_cell.angle_alpha   90.00
_cell.angle_beta   90.00
_cell.angle_gamma   90.00
#
_symmetry.space_group_name_H-M   'P 1'
#
loop_
_entity.id
_entity.type
_entity.pdbx_description
1 polymer ?
#
loop_
_entity_poly.entity_id
_entity_poly.type
_entity_poly.pdbx_seq_one_letter_code
_entity_poly.pdbx_strand_id
1 'polypeptide(L)'
;MSRSLSVLLVDDAPTDLLLAQEVFGDHAPDVQLRTACGAQLAFALLRDSAHPLPDLILVDVNMAGMDGFEFLTQLRASPELAHLPVIMLSGSEAQHDVDRAYDLQATAFLVKALSLSDFMAQVEHIVNFWRGCRFRTARIPVG
;
A
#
# COMPACT_ATOMS: atom_id res chain seq x y z
N MET A 1 -22.84 -5.28 8.68
CA MET A 1 -21.51 -5.59 9.22
C MET A 1 -20.45 -4.87 8.44
N SER A 2 -19.64 -4.11 9.13
CA SER A 2 -18.51 -3.47 8.48
C SER A 2 -17.45 -4.51 8.15
N ARG A 3 -17.08 -4.57 6.88
CA ARG A 3 -15.99 -5.42 6.41
C ARG A 3 -14.67 -4.87 6.95
N SER A 4 -13.81 -5.74 7.48
CA SER A 4 -12.48 -5.31 7.88
C SER A 4 -11.66 -4.97 6.64
N LEU A 5 -10.92 -3.86 6.71
CA LEU A 5 -10.06 -3.41 5.63
C LEU A 5 -8.68 -4.06 5.78
N SER A 6 -8.18 -4.66 4.71
CA SER A 6 -6.84 -5.23 4.68
C SER A 6 -5.89 -4.31 3.92
N VAL A 7 -4.83 -3.86 4.58
CA VAL A 7 -3.84 -2.94 4.01
C VAL A 7 -2.47 -3.58 4.09
N LEU A 8 -1.71 -3.49 3.02
CA LEU A 8 -0.30 -3.88 2.97
C LEU A 8 0.56 -2.62 2.90
N LEU A 9 1.40 -2.42 3.89
CA LEU A 9 2.39 -1.33 3.90
C LEU A 9 3.74 -1.87 3.49
N VAL A 10 4.30 -1.33 2.42
CA VAL A 10 5.61 -1.71 1.88
C VAL A 10 6.59 -0.56 2.08
N ASP A 11 7.62 -0.80 2.87
CA ASP A 11 8.61 0.20 3.23
C ASP A 11 9.88 -0.58 3.61
N ASP A 12 11.05 0.02 3.47
CA ASP A 12 12.29 -0.65 3.86
C ASP A 12 12.86 -0.15 5.20
N ALA A 13 12.13 0.72 5.88
CA ALA A 13 12.51 1.22 7.20
C ALA A 13 11.83 0.35 8.29
N PRO A 14 12.57 -0.53 8.98
CA PRO A 14 11.96 -1.42 9.98
C PRO A 14 11.24 -0.68 11.09
N THR A 15 11.74 0.49 11.50
CA THR A 15 11.11 1.30 12.55
C THR A 15 9.73 1.77 12.13
N ASP A 16 9.57 2.22 10.87
CA ASP A 16 8.27 2.64 10.34
C ASP A 16 7.26 1.50 10.37
N LEU A 17 7.72 0.31 9.99
CA LEU A 17 6.86 -0.87 9.94
C LEU A 17 6.42 -1.34 11.32
N LEU A 18 7.34 -1.35 12.28
CA LEU A 18 7.04 -1.74 13.64
C LEU A 18 6.03 -0.79 14.28
N LEU A 19 6.23 0.51 14.10
CA LEU A 19 5.34 1.50 14.67
C LEU A 19 3.94 1.42 14.04
N ALA A 20 3.88 1.20 12.74
CA ALA A 20 2.59 1.03 12.06
C ALA A 20 1.84 -0.18 12.61
N GLN A 21 2.51 -1.28 12.86
CA GLN A 21 1.89 -2.47 13.46
C GLN A 21 1.38 -2.19 14.86
N GLU A 22 2.12 -1.44 15.68
CA GLU A 22 1.68 -1.07 17.02
C GLU A 22 0.43 -0.18 16.97
N VAL A 23 0.41 0.81 16.08
CA VAL A 23 -0.72 1.73 15.96
C VAL A 23 -1.99 1.00 15.50
N PHE A 24 -1.87 0.10 14.53
CA PHE A 24 -3.03 -0.57 13.93
C PHE A 24 -3.33 -1.93 14.57
N GLY A 25 -2.41 -2.50 15.34
CA GLY A 25 -2.61 -3.80 15.97
C GLY A 25 -3.67 -3.79 17.06
N ASP A 26 -3.62 -2.78 17.93
CA ASP A 26 -4.47 -2.72 19.12
C ASP A 26 -5.63 -1.72 19.00
N HIS A 27 -5.56 -0.77 18.08
CA HIS A 27 -6.48 0.37 18.07
C HIS A 27 -7.46 0.38 16.91
N ALA A 28 -7.34 -0.54 15.98
CA ALA A 28 -8.21 -0.58 14.81
C ALA A 28 -8.60 -2.03 14.49
N PRO A 29 -9.52 -2.61 15.25
CA PRO A 29 -9.93 -4.01 15.01
C PRO A 29 -10.53 -4.23 13.62
N ASP A 30 -10.99 -3.16 12.98
CA ASP A 30 -11.55 -3.21 11.64
C ASP A 30 -10.52 -3.12 10.53
N VAL A 31 -9.25 -2.96 10.87
CA VAL A 31 -8.16 -2.84 9.90
C VAL A 31 -7.13 -3.91 10.19
N GLN A 32 -6.86 -4.74 9.20
CA GLN A 32 -5.74 -5.67 9.23
C GLN A 32 -4.57 -5.04 8.49
N LEU A 33 -3.54 -4.65 9.21
CA LEU A 33 -2.33 -4.13 8.61
C LEU A 33 -1.28 -5.23 8.57
N ARG A 34 -0.82 -5.53 7.36
CA ARG A 34 0.39 -6.33 7.16
C ARG A 34 1.48 -5.43 6.64
N THR A 35 2.70 -5.78 6.95
CA THR A 35 3.87 -5.01 6.54
C THR A 35 4.83 -5.90 5.76
N ALA A 36 5.55 -5.29 4.82
CA ALA A 36 6.61 -5.96 4.08
C ALA A 36 7.82 -5.03 4.02
N CYS A 37 8.97 -5.54 4.48
CA CYS A 37 10.22 -4.81 4.41
C CYS A 37 10.82 -4.99 3.01
N GLY A 38 10.45 -4.10 2.10
CA GLY A 38 10.92 -4.12 0.72
C GLY A 38 9.98 -4.83 -0.25
N ALA A 39 10.25 -4.62 -1.54
CA ALA A 39 9.38 -5.07 -2.60
C ALA A 39 9.35 -6.60 -2.76
N GLN A 40 10.49 -7.27 -2.55
CA GLN A 40 10.55 -8.73 -2.69
C GLN A 40 9.65 -9.43 -1.67
N LEU A 41 9.69 -9.00 -0.41
CA LEU A 41 8.82 -9.54 0.62
C LEU A 41 7.36 -9.22 0.33
N ALA A 42 7.08 -8.04 -0.20
CA ALA A 42 5.73 -7.68 -0.60
C ALA A 42 5.18 -8.65 -1.65
N PHE A 43 5.94 -8.96 -2.69
CA PHE A 43 5.51 -9.92 -3.70
C PHE A 43 5.35 -11.33 -3.13
N ALA A 44 6.23 -11.74 -2.21
CA ALA A 44 6.09 -13.03 -1.56
C ALA A 44 4.76 -13.14 -0.80
N LEU A 45 4.38 -12.08 -0.08
CA LEU A 45 3.10 -12.04 0.61
C LEU A 45 1.91 -12.02 -0.35
N LEU A 46 2.01 -11.25 -1.44
CA LEU A 46 0.93 -11.14 -2.41
C LEU A 46 0.69 -12.44 -3.18
N ARG A 47 1.73 -13.24 -3.36
CA ARG A 47 1.64 -14.52 -4.08
C ARG A 47 1.38 -15.70 -3.17
N ASP A 48 1.34 -15.49 -1.86
CA ASP A 48 1.05 -16.55 -0.90
C ASP A 48 -0.46 -16.80 -0.87
N SER A 49 -0.87 -17.95 -1.37
CA SER A 49 -2.28 -18.34 -1.44
C SER A 49 -2.93 -18.56 -0.07
N ALA A 50 -2.13 -18.68 0.99
CA ALA A 50 -2.63 -18.81 2.35
C ALA A 50 -3.26 -17.53 2.88
N HIS A 51 -3.01 -16.38 2.23
CA HIS A 51 -3.51 -15.08 2.64
C HIS A 51 -4.34 -14.44 1.52
N PRO A 52 -5.47 -13.80 1.85
CA PRO A 52 -6.22 -13.05 0.85
C PRO A 52 -5.44 -11.81 0.41
N LEU A 53 -5.73 -11.34 -0.80
CA LEU A 53 -5.11 -10.12 -1.31
C LEU A 53 -5.56 -8.91 -0.50
N PRO A 54 -4.70 -7.90 -0.31
CA PRO A 54 -5.09 -6.69 0.40
C PRO A 54 -6.09 -5.87 -0.42
N ASP A 55 -6.84 -5.03 0.29
CA ASP A 55 -7.75 -4.07 -0.35
C ASP A 55 -6.99 -2.83 -0.83
N LEU A 56 -5.82 -2.55 -0.24
CA LEU A 56 -5.03 -1.37 -0.53
C LEU A 56 -3.56 -1.66 -0.25
N ILE A 57 -2.68 -1.20 -1.12
CA ILE A 57 -1.24 -1.23 -0.92
C ILE A 57 -0.73 0.20 -0.75
N LEU A 58 0.01 0.45 0.32
CA LEU A 58 0.78 1.68 0.53
C LEU A 58 2.23 1.34 0.30
N VAL A 59 2.90 2.02 -0.62
CA VAL A 59 4.30 1.70 -0.94
C VAL A 59 5.15 2.97 -0.92
N ASP A 60 6.29 2.89 -0.22
CA ASP A 60 7.31 3.93 -0.26
C ASP A 60 8.05 3.87 -1.59
N VAL A 61 8.19 5.00 -2.26
CA VAL A 61 8.94 5.08 -3.51
C VAL A 61 10.43 4.79 -3.28
N ASN A 62 10.97 5.31 -2.17
CA ASN A 62 12.41 5.24 -1.89
C ASN A 62 12.74 4.00 -1.08
N MET A 63 13.00 2.89 -1.76
CA MET A 63 13.42 1.64 -1.15
C MET A 63 14.70 1.15 -1.79
N ALA A 64 15.54 0.49 -0.99
CA ALA A 64 16.75 -0.14 -1.51
C ALA A 64 16.40 -1.32 -2.42
N GLY A 65 17.23 -1.55 -3.44
CA GLY A 65 16.96 -2.58 -4.43
C GLY A 65 15.84 -2.15 -5.37
N MET A 66 14.75 -2.88 -5.39
CA MET A 66 13.58 -2.52 -6.19
C MET A 66 12.85 -1.35 -5.52
N ASP A 67 12.77 -0.19 -6.19
CA ASP A 67 12.05 0.96 -5.68
C ASP A 67 10.53 0.84 -5.90
N GLY A 68 9.78 1.83 -5.40
CA GLY A 68 8.33 1.80 -5.50
C GLY A 68 7.80 1.86 -6.93
N PHE A 69 8.49 2.56 -7.84
CA PHE A 69 8.09 2.61 -9.25
C PHE A 69 8.27 1.25 -9.94
N GLU A 70 9.37 0.59 -9.67
CA GLU A 70 9.63 -0.75 -10.21
C GLU A 70 8.64 -1.77 -9.64
N PHE A 71 8.34 -1.66 -8.35
CA PHE A 71 7.32 -2.48 -7.70
C PHE A 71 5.97 -2.31 -8.40
N LEU A 72 5.55 -1.08 -8.62
CA LEU A 72 4.27 -0.79 -9.28
C LEU A 72 4.24 -1.33 -10.71
N THR A 73 5.35 -1.14 -11.45
CA THR A 73 5.46 -1.66 -12.82
C THR A 73 5.25 -3.16 -12.86
N GLN A 74 5.92 -3.90 -11.97
CA GLN A 74 5.79 -5.35 -11.92
C GLN A 74 4.40 -5.79 -11.45
N LEU A 75 3.82 -5.06 -10.50
CA LEU A 75 2.48 -5.35 -10.01
C LEU A 75 1.45 -5.24 -11.14
N ARG A 76 1.52 -4.16 -11.93
CA ARG A 76 0.60 -3.94 -13.05
C ARG A 76 0.81 -4.94 -14.20
N ALA A 77 2.00 -5.50 -14.32
CA ALA A 77 2.30 -6.52 -15.31
C ALA A 77 1.84 -7.92 -14.89
N SER A 78 1.48 -8.12 -13.62
CA SER A 78 1.00 -9.41 -13.11
C SER A 78 -0.51 -9.46 -13.20
N PRO A 79 -1.11 -10.32 -14.03
CA PRO A 79 -2.57 -10.30 -14.26
C PRO A 79 -3.38 -10.47 -12.98
N GLU A 80 -2.94 -11.32 -12.06
CA GLU A 80 -3.65 -11.58 -10.81
C GLU A 80 -3.52 -10.44 -9.79
N LEU A 81 -2.57 -9.52 -9.99
CA LEU A 81 -2.30 -8.41 -9.06
C LEU A 81 -2.58 -7.05 -9.68
N ALA A 82 -2.81 -6.99 -10.99
CA ALA A 82 -2.87 -5.74 -11.74
C ALA A 82 -4.00 -4.81 -11.31
N HIS A 83 -5.03 -5.33 -10.65
CA HIS A 83 -6.20 -4.56 -10.22
C HIS A 83 -6.05 -3.93 -8.84
N LEU A 84 -5.00 -4.28 -8.09
CA LEU A 84 -4.87 -3.84 -6.70
C LEU A 84 -4.63 -2.33 -6.63
N PRO A 85 -5.37 -1.61 -5.78
CA PRO A 85 -5.12 -0.18 -5.56
C PRO A 85 -3.78 0.04 -4.88
N VAL A 86 -3.02 1.02 -5.39
CA VAL A 86 -1.70 1.37 -4.87
C VAL A 86 -1.62 2.87 -4.64
N ILE A 87 -1.33 3.27 -3.42
CA ILE A 87 -0.99 4.65 -3.08
C ILE A 87 0.52 4.71 -2.85
N MET A 88 1.19 5.58 -3.60
CA MET A 88 2.63 5.77 -3.48
C MET A 88 2.92 6.89 -2.51
N LEU A 89 3.91 6.69 -1.65
CA LEU A 89 4.38 7.68 -0.68
C LEU A 89 5.83 8.02 -1.01
N SER A 90 6.11 9.30 -1.20
CA SER A 90 7.45 9.74 -1.59
C SER A 90 7.83 11.02 -0.87
N GLY A 91 9.10 11.15 -0.51
CA GLY A 91 9.64 12.41 -0.01
C GLY A 91 9.80 13.47 -1.09
N SER A 92 9.63 13.11 -2.37
CA SER A 92 9.78 14.01 -3.50
C SER A 92 8.44 14.63 -3.90
N GLU A 93 8.44 15.95 -4.17
CA GLU A 93 7.30 16.66 -4.74
C GLU A 93 7.51 16.94 -6.23
N ALA A 94 8.58 16.40 -6.82
CA ALA A 94 8.91 16.68 -8.21
C ALA A 94 7.81 16.22 -9.15
N GLN A 95 7.40 17.10 -10.07
CA GLN A 95 6.29 16.82 -10.97
C GLN A 95 6.54 15.60 -11.84
N HIS A 96 7.79 15.36 -12.26
CA HIS A 96 8.10 14.18 -13.07
C HIS A 96 7.88 12.86 -12.32
N ASP A 97 8.07 12.84 -11.00
CA ASP A 97 7.80 11.65 -10.19
C ASP A 97 6.29 11.43 -10.05
N VAL A 98 5.54 12.50 -9.86
CA VAL A 98 4.08 12.43 -9.81
C VAL A 98 3.53 11.91 -11.15
N ASP A 99 3.99 12.48 -12.25
CA ASP A 99 3.56 12.07 -13.59
C ASP A 99 3.91 10.61 -13.86
N ARG A 100 5.11 10.19 -13.48
CA ARG A 100 5.55 8.80 -13.62
C ARG A 100 4.64 7.84 -12.86
N ALA A 101 4.26 8.21 -11.63
CA ALA A 101 3.37 7.37 -10.82
C ALA A 101 2.03 7.15 -11.52
N TYR A 102 1.42 8.23 -12.01
CA TYR A 102 0.12 8.11 -12.69
C TYR A 102 0.23 7.43 -14.05
N ASP A 103 1.33 7.63 -14.78
CA ASP A 103 1.59 6.89 -16.01
C ASP A 103 1.70 5.39 -15.75
N LEU A 104 2.22 4.99 -14.61
CA LEU A 104 2.29 3.59 -14.18
C LEU A 104 1.00 3.11 -13.52
N GLN A 105 -0.04 3.93 -13.52
CA GLN A 105 -1.37 3.61 -13.00
C GLN A 105 -1.40 3.45 -11.48
N ALA A 106 -0.69 4.35 -10.78
CA ALA A 106 -0.88 4.50 -9.34
C ALA A 106 -2.29 5.01 -9.08
N THR A 107 -2.89 4.58 -7.98
CA THR A 107 -4.19 5.10 -7.54
C THR A 107 -4.05 6.51 -7.03
N ALA A 108 -2.97 6.79 -6.28
CA ALA A 108 -2.65 8.12 -5.81
C ALA A 108 -1.15 8.23 -5.51
N PHE A 109 -0.65 9.46 -5.50
CA PHE A 109 0.70 9.79 -5.11
C PHE A 109 0.63 10.85 -4.01
N LEU A 110 1.24 10.56 -2.87
CA LEU A 110 1.25 11.46 -1.73
C LEU A 110 2.68 11.74 -1.29
N VAL A 111 2.91 12.95 -0.79
CA VAL A 111 4.19 13.30 -0.19
C VAL A 111 4.26 12.69 1.21
N LYS A 112 5.28 11.84 1.44
CA LYS A 112 5.46 11.16 2.71
C LYS A 112 5.81 12.18 3.80
N ALA A 113 5.13 12.10 4.94
CA ALA A 113 5.41 12.97 6.08
C ALA A 113 6.84 12.73 6.59
N LEU A 114 7.50 13.81 7.03
CA LEU A 114 8.91 13.77 7.40
C LEU A 114 9.15 13.13 8.77
N SER A 115 8.30 13.45 9.76
CA SER A 115 8.45 12.86 11.09
C SER A 115 7.71 11.53 11.17
N LEU A 116 8.18 10.65 12.04
CA LEU A 116 7.56 9.35 12.23
C LEU A 116 6.12 9.47 12.74
N SER A 117 5.88 10.38 13.69
CA SER A 117 4.53 10.58 14.22
C SER A 117 3.58 11.14 13.16
N ASP A 118 4.03 12.06 12.32
CA ASP A 118 3.22 12.59 11.24
C ASP A 118 2.98 11.55 10.16
N PHE A 119 3.95 10.68 9.91
CA PHE A 119 3.78 9.57 8.98
C PHE A 119 2.69 8.60 9.48
N MET A 120 2.69 8.29 10.78
CA MET A 120 1.66 7.43 11.35
C MET A 120 0.28 8.08 11.25
N ALA A 121 0.18 9.39 11.51
CA ALA A 121 -1.06 10.12 11.32
C ALA A 121 -1.51 10.10 9.86
N GLN A 122 -0.57 10.24 8.93
CA GLN A 122 -0.85 10.18 7.50
C GLN A 122 -1.42 8.81 7.10
N VAL A 123 -0.80 7.72 7.56
CA VAL A 123 -1.30 6.36 7.29
C VAL A 123 -2.70 6.17 7.87
N GLU A 124 -2.92 6.66 9.09
CA GLU A 124 -4.23 6.59 9.74
C GLU A 124 -5.30 7.34 8.94
N HIS A 125 -4.99 8.54 8.46
CA HIS A 125 -5.91 9.31 7.63
C HIS A 125 -6.24 8.61 6.31
N ILE A 126 -5.23 8.02 5.66
CA ILE A 126 -5.43 7.26 4.42
C ILE A 126 -6.36 6.08 4.67
N VAL A 127 -6.10 5.31 5.71
CA VAL A 127 -6.89 4.14 6.05
C VAL A 127 -8.34 4.53 6.37
N ASN A 128 -8.54 5.58 7.16
CA ASN A 128 -9.87 6.06 7.51
C ASN A 128 -10.65 6.55 6.29
N PHE A 129 -9.97 7.28 5.40
CA PHE A 129 -10.59 7.71 4.14
C PHE A 129 -11.01 6.50 3.30
N TRP A 130 -10.10 5.51 3.16
CA TRP A 130 -10.34 4.33 2.33
C TRP A 130 -11.50 3.49 2.88
N ARG A 131 -11.62 3.38 4.18
CA ARG A 131 -12.73 2.66 4.82
C ARG A 131 -14.08 3.27 4.48
N GLY A 132 -14.15 4.59 4.30
CA GLY A 132 -15.38 5.29 3.93
C GLY A 132 -15.73 5.21 2.45
N CYS A 133 -14.79 4.80 1.62
CA CYS A 133 -15.00 4.73 0.18
C CYS A 133 -15.84 3.50 -0.19
N ARG A 134 -16.58 3.66 -1.28
CA ARG A 134 -17.27 2.54 -1.92
C ARG A 134 -16.60 2.25 -3.24
N PHE A 135 -16.39 0.99 -3.51
CA PHE A 135 -15.68 0.56 -4.70
C PHE A 135 -16.56 -0.34 -5.54
N ARG A 136 -16.22 -0.40 -6.82
CA ARG A 136 -16.84 -1.34 -7.74
C ARG A 136 -16.55 -2.75 -7.24
N THR A 137 -17.59 -3.58 -7.13
CA THR A 137 -17.40 -4.98 -6.75
C THR A 137 -16.53 -5.66 -7.81
N ALA A 138 -15.48 -6.36 -7.35
CA ALA A 138 -14.64 -7.12 -8.27
C ALA A 138 -15.50 -8.15 -8.99
N ARG A 139 -15.43 -8.16 -10.33
CA ARG A 139 -16.10 -9.18 -11.11
C ARG A 139 -15.38 -10.51 -10.91
N ILE A 140 -16.08 -11.47 -10.35
CA ILE A 140 -15.58 -12.83 -10.34
C ILE A 140 -15.68 -13.32 -11.78
N PRO A 141 -14.58 -13.77 -12.41
CA PRO A 141 -14.68 -14.32 -13.75
C PRO A 141 -15.63 -15.51 -13.73
N VAL A 142 -16.65 -15.46 -14.57
CA VAL A 142 -17.60 -16.56 -14.71
C VAL A 142 -17.01 -17.56 -15.69
N GLY A 143 -16.76 -18.74 -15.22
CA GLY A 143 -16.31 -19.82 -16.08
C GLY A 143 -14.97 -20.34 -15.76
#